data_846a63c333a082add84621163e9b8fe9
#
_entry.id   846a63c333a082add84621163e9b8fe9
#
_cell.length_a   1.000
_cell.length_b   1.000
_cell.length_c   1.000
_cell.angle_alpha   90.00
_cell.angle_beta   90.00
_cell.angle_gamma   90.00
#
_symmetry.space_group_name_H-M   'P 1'
#
loop_
_entity.id
_entity.type
_entity.pdbx_description
1 polymer ?
#
loop_
_entity_poly.entity_id
_entity_poly.type
_entity_poly.pdbx_seq_one_letter_code
_entity_poly.pdbx_strand_id
1 'polypeptide(L)'
;ISLKNYILFSVFSFFCFSINVNAQDSTATKERYTAHNKGKFTVSWGGNRGYFTDSDITFKGDNYNFTIDNAKAHDKPKGWHKDYITPGRMTVPQTNFKAGYFFTDHYTISAGVDHMKYVLTQNQTANMTGYIDFPASNSSSQFNGVYDNTPTVMTEDFLMFEHTDGLNYVYVEIGRQDDISHIFGIINTDKLQININEGFGIGGLYPKTNTTLMGQTRHDAFHVSGF
;
A
#
# COMPACT_ATOMS: atom_id res chain seq x y z
N ILE A 1 -9.67 -8.26 19.93
CA ILE A 1 -8.26 -8.00 19.66
C ILE A 1 -7.87 -6.79 20.48
N SER A 2 -6.89 -6.99 21.39
CA SER A 2 -6.52 -6.03 22.41
C SER A 2 -5.79 -4.82 21.82
N LEU A 3 -6.31 -3.64 22.13
CA LEU A 3 -5.75 -2.30 21.76
C LEU A 3 -4.27 -2.08 22.22
N LYS A 4 -3.71 -3.00 22.99
CA LYS A 4 -2.37 -2.89 23.55
C LYS A 4 -1.23 -3.10 22.56
N ASN A 5 -1.48 -3.77 21.43
CA ASN A 5 -0.41 -4.09 20.47
C ASN A 5 -0.16 -2.99 19.44
N TYR A 6 -1.08 -2.05 19.25
CA TYR A 6 -0.88 -0.93 18.33
C TYR A 6 -0.10 0.24 18.94
N ILE A 7 -0.07 0.36 20.27
CA ILE A 7 0.65 1.43 20.98
C ILE A 7 2.16 1.18 20.95
N LEU A 8 2.61 -0.07 20.88
CA LEU A 8 4.03 -0.39 20.91
C LEU A 8 4.75 -0.10 19.59
N PHE A 9 4.06 -0.13 18.45
CA PHE A 9 4.65 0.18 17.14
C PHE A 9 4.68 1.69 16.85
N SER A 10 3.78 2.46 17.46
CA SER A 10 3.70 3.91 17.30
C SER A 10 4.75 4.68 18.12
N VAL A 11 5.28 4.08 19.17
CA VAL A 11 6.27 4.75 20.08
C VAL A 11 7.69 4.68 19.54
N PHE A 12 8.00 3.78 18.60
CA PHE A 12 9.36 3.65 18.07
C PHE A 12 9.72 4.68 17.00
N SER A 13 8.74 5.41 16.45
CA SER A 13 8.97 6.47 15.45
C SER A 13 9.22 7.86 16.03
N PHE A 14 9.21 8.03 17.33
CA PHE A 14 9.30 9.35 17.98
C PHE A 14 10.59 9.61 18.77
N PHE A 15 11.67 8.87 18.48
CA PHE A 15 12.99 9.24 18.99
C PHE A 15 13.68 10.21 18.03
N CYS A 16 13.20 11.45 17.96
CA CYS A 16 14.00 12.57 17.48
C CYS A 16 15.12 12.81 18.47
N PHE A 17 16.33 12.36 18.16
CA PHE A 17 17.53 12.74 18.89
C PHE A 17 17.79 14.23 18.68
N SER A 18 17.37 15.07 19.62
CA SER A 18 17.88 16.42 19.75
C SER A 18 19.25 16.38 20.41
N ILE A 19 20.30 16.19 19.62
CA ILE A 19 21.66 16.37 20.10
C ILE A 19 21.96 17.86 20.03
N ASN A 20 21.85 18.55 21.16
CA ASN A 20 22.42 19.88 21.31
C ASN A 20 23.93 19.73 21.48
N VAL A 21 24.67 19.82 20.39
CA VAL A 21 26.12 19.96 20.43
C VAL A 21 26.44 21.44 20.52
N ASN A 22 26.74 21.91 21.73
CA ASN A 22 27.42 23.18 21.90
C ASN A 22 28.90 22.96 21.60
N ALA A 23 29.31 23.15 20.37
CA ALA A 23 30.70 23.23 19.98
C ALA A 23 31.04 24.71 19.75
N GLN A 24 31.63 25.30 20.78
CA GLN A 24 32.31 26.56 20.69
C GLN A 24 33.75 26.26 20.26
N ASP A 25 34.05 26.33 18.97
CA ASP A 25 35.41 26.49 18.48
C ASP A 25 35.43 27.33 17.21
N SER A 26 36.10 28.49 17.30
CA SER A 26 36.21 29.51 16.28
C SER A 26 37.28 29.18 15.26
N THR A 27 37.13 28.12 14.53
CA THR A 27 37.76 27.93 13.24
C THR A 27 36.73 28.29 12.18
N ALA A 28 37.11 29.20 11.25
CA ALA A 28 36.26 29.60 10.13
C ALA A 28 35.71 28.32 9.45
N THR A 29 34.54 27.93 9.83
CA THR A 29 33.84 26.79 9.23
C THR A 29 33.58 27.13 7.78
N LYS A 30 34.24 26.42 6.88
CA LYS A 30 33.98 26.51 5.45
C LYS A 30 32.47 26.36 5.27
N GLU A 31 31.82 27.41 4.77
CA GLU A 31 30.38 27.48 4.62
C GLU A 31 29.90 26.23 3.90
N ARG A 32 29.05 25.49 4.54
CA ARG A 32 28.56 24.22 4.04
C ARG A 32 27.39 24.53 3.11
N TYR A 33 27.56 24.24 1.83
CA TYR A 33 26.46 24.40 0.89
C TYR A 33 25.36 23.37 1.22
N THR A 34 24.18 23.88 1.52
CA THR A 34 22.96 23.07 1.60
C THR A 34 22.05 23.48 0.45
N ALA A 35 21.53 22.51 -0.28
CA ALA A 35 20.63 22.82 -1.37
C ALA A 35 19.39 23.55 -0.85
N HIS A 36 19.12 24.74 -1.39
CA HIS A 36 17.91 25.48 -1.11
C HIS A 36 16.78 24.91 -1.96
N ASN A 37 15.80 24.27 -1.32
CA ASN A 37 14.71 23.57 -2.02
C ASN A 37 13.44 24.41 -2.10
N LYS A 38 13.26 25.42 -1.27
CA LYS A 38 12.05 26.25 -1.28
C LYS A 38 11.72 26.75 -2.70
N GLY A 39 10.47 26.53 -3.11
CA GLY A 39 9.98 26.92 -4.43
C GLY A 39 10.21 25.89 -5.53
N LYS A 40 10.89 24.77 -5.23
CA LYS A 40 11.14 23.70 -6.21
C LYS A 40 10.04 22.65 -6.19
N PHE A 41 9.83 22.02 -7.34
CA PHE A 41 9.01 20.82 -7.47
C PHE A 41 9.87 19.57 -7.34
N THR A 42 9.26 18.53 -6.82
CA THR A 42 9.84 17.19 -6.77
C THR A 42 8.89 16.19 -7.40
N VAL A 43 9.47 15.22 -8.10
CA VAL A 43 8.74 14.11 -8.68
C VAL A 43 9.50 12.84 -8.32
N SER A 44 8.80 11.84 -7.84
CA SER A 44 9.34 10.51 -7.62
C SER A 44 8.49 9.47 -8.31
N TRP A 45 9.16 8.47 -8.85
CA TRP A 45 8.56 7.31 -9.47
C TRP A 45 9.34 6.07 -9.05
N GLY A 46 8.64 4.98 -8.80
CA GLY A 46 9.26 3.75 -8.34
C GLY A 46 8.32 2.55 -8.44
N GLY A 47 8.77 1.43 -7.91
CA GLY A 47 7.98 0.21 -7.76
C GLY A 47 7.73 -0.10 -6.29
N ASN A 48 6.68 -0.89 -6.03
CA ASN A 48 6.35 -1.35 -4.69
C ASN A 48 6.18 -2.87 -4.62
N ARG A 49 6.07 -3.36 -3.41
CA ARG A 49 5.68 -4.73 -3.07
C ARG A 49 4.64 -4.66 -1.96
N GLY A 50 3.56 -5.43 -2.10
CA GLY A 50 2.50 -5.55 -1.12
C GLY A 50 2.74 -6.74 -0.19
N TYR A 51 2.58 -6.49 1.12
CA TYR A 51 2.48 -7.53 2.14
C TYR A 51 1.15 -7.34 2.85
N PHE A 52 0.33 -8.38 2.85
CA PHE A 52 -1.01 -8.31 3.41
C PHE A 52 -1.09 -9.15 4.68
N THR A 53 -1.70 -8.58 5.71
CA THR A 53 -2.11 -9.34 6.89
C THR A 53 -3.35 -10.17 6.55
N ASP A 54 -3.56 -11.26 7.29
CA ASP A 54 -4.77 -12.05 7.18
C ASP A 54 -5.98 -11.15 7.47
N SER A 55 -7.06 -11.32 6.69
CA SER A 55 -8.25 -10.46 6.72
C SER A 55 -9.52 -11.28 6.74
N ASP A 56 -10.55 -10.77 7.40
CA ASP A 56 -11.89 -11.32 7.31
C ASP A 56 -12.60 -10.69 6.10
N ILE A 57 -13.13 -11.54 5.23
CA ILE A 57 -13.79 -11.09 3.99
C ILE A 57 -15.24 -11.60 4.00
N THR A 58 -16.20 -10.67 3.96
CA THR A 58 -17.61 -10.98 3.91
C THR A 58 -18.18 -10.82 2.49
N PHE A 59 -18.84 -11.86 2.02
CA PHE A 59 -19.59 -11.87 0.77
C PHE A 59 -21.08 -11.91 1.08
N LYS A 60 -21.85 -11.00 0.45
CA LYS A 60 -23.28 -10.88 0.67
C LYS A 60 -24.02 -10.69 -0.67
N GLY A 61 -25.05 -11.48 -0.87
CA GLY A 61 -25.95 -11.44 -2.01
C GLY A 61 -27.31 -12.01 -1.66
N ASP A 62 -28.20 -12.14 -2.64
CA ASP A 62 -29.58 -12.59 -2.42
C ASP A 62 -29.64 -14.03 -1.86
N ASN A 63 -28.70 -14.89 -2.29
CA ASN A 63 -28.70 -16.32 -1.95
C ASN A 63 -27.52 -16.71 -1.05
N TYR A 64 -26.77 -15.76 -0.53
CA TYR A 64 -25.63 -16.05 0.33
C TYR A 64 -25.30 -14.88 1.26
N ASN A 65 -24.82 -15.21 2.43
CA ASN A 65 -24.18 -14.27 3.35
C ASN A 65 -23.19 -15.06 4.20
N PHE A 66 -21.91 -14.93 3.90
CA PHE A 66 -20.86 -15.64 4.62
C PHE A 66 -19.60 -14.81 4.75
N THR A 67 -18.83 -15.10 5.78
CA THR A 67 -17.53 -14.52 6.06
C THR A 67 -16.46 -15.61 6.00
N ILE A 68 -15.33 -15.30 5.40
CA ILE A 68 -14.12 -16.10 5.42
C ILE A 68 -13.19 -15.45 6.42
N ASP A 69 -12.82 -16.18 7.47
CA ASP A 69 -11.99 -15.67 8.55
C ASP A 69 -10.50 -15.89 8.24
N ASN A 70 -9.69 -14.89 8.54
CA ASN A 70 -8.24 -14.92 8.38
C ASN A 70 -7.78 -15.34 6.97
N ALA A 71 -8.47 -14.87 5.95
CA ALA A 71 -8.11 -15.12 4.56
C ALA A 71 -6.73 -14.54 4.22
N LYS A 72 -5.86 -15.38 3.68
CA LYS A 72 -4.51 -14.99 3.25
C LYS A 72 -4.53 -14.46 1.84
N ALA A 73 -3.77 -13.41 1.62
CA ALA A 73 -3.57 -12.83 0.31
C ALA A 73 -2.09 -12.58 0.04
N HIS A 74 -1.77 -12.48 -1.22
CA HIS A 74 -0.41 -12.22 -1.67
C HIS A 74 -0.37 -11.18 -2.77
N ASP A 75 0.81 -10.64 -2.94
CA ASP A 75 1.14 -9.73 -4.03
C ASP A 75 1.33 -10.50 -5.36
N LYS A 76 1.03 -9.82 -6.49
CA LYS A 76 1.19 -10.39 -7.84
C LYS A 76 2.10 -9.50 -8.70
N PRO A 77 3.40 -9.40 -8.38
CA PRO A 77 4.31 -8.54 -9.11
C PRO A 77 4.53 -9.03 -10.53
N LYS A 78 4.66 -8.10 -11.47
CA LYS A 78 4.93 -8.43 -12.86
C LYS A 78 6.39 -8.83 -13.13
N GLY A 79 7.30 -8.67 -12.17
CA GLY A 79 8.74 -8.82 -12.39
C GLY A 79 9.31 -7.65 -13.22
N TRP A 80 10.57 -7.73 -13.62
CA TRP A 80 11.21 -6.74 -14.49
C TRP A 80 10.61 -6.80 -15.89
N HIS A 81 9.94 -5.72 -16.32
CA HIS A 81 9.29 -5.65 -17.62
C HIS A 81 9.36 -4.22 -18.19
N LYS A 82 9.42 -4.10 -19.52
CA LYS A 82 9.45 -2.82 -20.23
C LYS A 82 8.23 -1.93 -19.96
N ASP A 83 7.12 -2.49 -19.49
CA ASP A 83 5.92 -1.73 -19.16
C ASP A 83 6.14 -0.69 -18.06
N TYR A 84 7.18 -0.85 -17.22
CA TYR A 84 7.56 0.16 -16.22
C TYR A 84 7.98 1.51 -16.83
N ILE A 85 8.51 1.48 -18.05
CA ILE A 85 9.01 2.67 -18.74
C ILE A 85 8.24 2.98 -20.04
N THR A 86 7.18 2.22 -20.35
CA THR A 86 6.39 2.44 -21.56
C THR A 86 5.22 3.38 -21.24
N PRO A 87 5.15 4.59 -21.82
CA PRO A 87 4.01 5.48 -21.66
C PRO A 87 2.69 4.77 -22.02
N GLY A 88 1.65 4.97 -21.21
CA GLY A 88 0.35 4.33 -21.36
C GLY A 88 0.24 2.90 -20.79
N ARG A 89 1.36 2.27 -20.36
CA ARG A 89 1.37 0.99 -19.67
C ARG A 89 1.97 1.05 -18.26
N MET A 90 2.34 2.21 -17.81
CA MET A 90 2.98 2.43 -16.50
C MET A 90 2.06 2.07 -15.31
N THR A 91 0.76 1.94 -15.53
CA THR A 91 -0.21 1.52 -14.52
C THR A 91 -0.42 0.00 -14.44
N VAL A 92 0.17 -0.78 -15.36
CA VAL A 92 0.06 -2.24 -15.34
C VAL A 92 0.99 -2.90 -14.32
N PRO A 93 2.27 -2.47 -14.17
CA PRO A 93 3.12 -2.92 -13.09
C PRO A 93 2.80 -2.16 -11.79
N GLN A 94 3.22 -2.75 -10.66
CA GLN A 94 3.10 -2.08 -9.36
C GLN A 94 4.05 -0.90 -9.29
N THR A 95 3.49 0.30 -9.32
CA THR A 95 4.23 1.55 -9.37
C THR A 95 3.74 2.54 -8.31
N ASN A 96 4.68 3.36 -7.86
CA ASN A 96 4.43 4.52 -7.03
C ASN A 96 4.73 5.77 -7.85
N PHE A 97 3.86 6.75 -7.80
CA PHE A 97 4.10 8.06 -8.36
C PHE A 97 3.74 9.12 -7.33
N LYS A 98 4.65 10.06 -7.10
CA LYS A 98 4.44 11.18 -6.19
C LYS A 98 5.00 12.46 -6.80
N ALA A 99 4.20 13.52 -6.76
CA ALA A 99 4.62 14.87 -7.13
C ALA A 99 4.42 15.80 -5.94
N GLY A 100 5.39 16.68 -5.67
CA GLY A 100 5.37 17.55 -4.52
C GLY A 100 5.99 18.92 -4.79
N TYR A 101 5.77 19.81 -3.84
CA TYR A 101 6.29 21.17 -3.85
C TYR A 101 6.93 21.50 -2.50
N PHE A 102 8.15 22.03 -2.52
CA PHE A 102 8.86 22.52 -1.35
C PHE A 102 8.36 23.90 -0.97
N PHE A 103 7.55 24.02 0.07
CA PHE A 103 7.13 25.33 0.59
C PHE A 103 8.14 25.95 1.55
N THR A 104 9.08 25.14 2.08
CA THR A 104 10.33 25.58 2.74
C THR A 104 11.50 24.80 2.17
N ASP A 105 12.73 25.04 2.67
CA ASP A 105 13.89 24.26 2.23
C ASP A 105 13.85 22.79 2.67
N HIS A 106 13.08 22.48 3.71
CA HIS A 106 12.98 21.15 4.27
C HIS A 106 11.59 20.50 4.09
N TYR A 107 10.53 21.27 3.96
CA TYR A 107 9.17 20.72 3.99
C TYR A 107 8.51 20.74 2.62
N THR A 108 7.86 19.62 2.32
CA THR A 108 7.08 19.42 1.09
C THR A 108 5.61 19.16 1.39
N ILE A 109 4.76 19.58 0.47
CA ILE A 109 3.42 19.05 0.31
C ILE A 109 3.40 18.25 -0.99
N SER A 110 2.86 17.04 -0.96
CA SER A 110 2.88 16.12 -2.08
C SER A 110 1.52 15.46 -2.27
N ALA A 111 1.24 15.04 -3.49
CA ALA A 111 0.17 14.11 -3.82
C ALA A 111 0.75 12.91 -4.56
N GLY A 112 0.20 11.74 -4.31
CA GLY A 112 0.70 10.51 -4.91
C GLY A 112 -0.36 9.47 -5.16
N VAL A 113 0.04 8.49 -5.97
CA VAL A 113 -0.74 7.28 -6.26
C VAL A 113 0.18 6.09 -6.18
N ASP A 114 -0.19 5.11 -5.37
CA ASP A 114 0.48 3.82 -5.29
C ASP A 114 -0.43 2.76 -5.92
N HIS A 115 0.05 2.12 -6.97
CA HIS A 115 -0.65 1.02 -7.61
C HIS A 115 -0.13 -0.30 -7.02
N MET A 116 -0.99 -0.96 -6.27
CA MET A 116 -0.72 -2.25 -5.63
C MET A 116 -1.56 -3.36 -6.28
N LYS A 117 -1.26 -4.60 -5.93
CA LYS A 117 -2.03 -5.78 -6.33
C LYS A 117 -2.30 -6.67 -5.13
N TYR A 118 -3.53 -7.13 -5.03
CA TYR A 118 -3.99 -8.04 -3.99
C TYR A 118 -4.62 -9.25 -4.65
N VAL A 119 -4.19 -10.45 -4.28
CA VAL A 119 -4.76 -11.72 -4.77
C VAL A 119 -5.01 -12.64 -3.60
N LEU A 120 -6.25 -13.07 -3.43
CA LEU A 120 -6.59 -14.10 -2.48
C LEU A 120 -5.82 -15.38 -2.79
N THR A 121 -5.12 -15.94 -1.81
CA THR A 121 -4.32 -17.15 -2.00
C THR A 121 -5.22 -18.33 -2.27
N GLN A 122 -5.05 -18.96 -3.44
CA GLN A 122 -5.81 -20.14 -3.84
C GLN A 122 -5.38 -21.39 -3.07
N ASN A 123 -6.31 -22.33 -2.93
CA ASN A 123 -6.11 -23.61 -2.24
C ASN A 123 -5.73 -23.48 -0.75
N GLN A 124 -5.89 -22.28 -0.16
CA GLN A 124 -5.82 -22.15 1.28
C GLN A 124 -7.07 -22.73 1.93
N THR A 125 -6.93 -23.25 3.14
CA THR A 125 -8.05 -23.58 4.00
C THR A 125 -8.28 -22.39 4.94
N ALA A 126 -9.48 -21.84 4.92
CA ALA A 126 -9.91 -20.79 5.84
C ALA A 126 -11.26 -21.18 6.45
N ASN A 127 -11.53 -20.70 7.67
CA ASN A 127 -12.80 -20.96 8.30
C ASN A 127 -13.88 -20.07 7.69
N MET A 128 -15.04 -20.66 7.45
CA MET A 128 -16.18 -19.94 6.88
C MET A 128 -17.37 -20.00 7.83
N THR A 129 -18.05 -18.86 7.98
CA THR A 129 -19.24 -18.73 8.82
C THR A 129 -20.33 -18.02 8.04
N GLY A 130 -21.56 -18.59 8.03
CA GLY A 130 -22.70 -18.03 7.32
C GLY A 130 -23.49 -19.08 6.54
N TYR A 131 -24.08 -18.67 5.41
CA TYR A 131 -24.87 -19.58 4.59
C TYR A 131 -24.75 -19.30 3.10
N ILE A 132 -25.02 -20.35 2.30
CA ILE A 132 -25.22 -20.31 0.87
C ILE A 132 -26.48 -21.12 0.56
N ASP A 133 -27.43 -20.54 -0.18
CA ASP A 133 -28.74 -21.16 -0.46
C ASP A 133 -29.22 -20.76 -1.87
N PHE A 134 -28.64 -21.35 -2.88
CA PHE A 134 -29.09 -21.20 -4.25
C PHE A 134 -30.19 -22.19 -4.62
N PRO A 135 -31.13 -21.84 -5.53
CA PRO A 135 -32.05 -22.79 -6.10
C PRO A 135 -31.34 -23.99 -6.73
N ALA A 136 -31.92 -25.20 -6.60
CA ALA A 136 -31.32 -26.44 -7.10
C ALA A 136 -31.01 -26.43 -8.62
N SER A 137 -31.67 -25.57 -9.38
CA SER A 137 -31.40 -25.34 -10.82
C SER A 137 -30.16 -24.50 -11.10
N ASN A 138 -29.59 -23.85 -10.09
CA ASN A 138 -28.39 -23.04 -10.23
C ASN A 138 -27.15 -23.90 -10.02
N SER A 139 -26.14 -23.76 -10.90
CA SER A 139 -24.86 -24.48 -10.78
C SER A 139 -24.14 -24.21 -9.46
N SER A 140 -24.35 -23.04 -8.86
CA SER A 140 -23.76 -22.67 -7.56
C SER A 140 -24.38 -23.43 -6.39
N SER A 141 -25.50 -24.16 -6.58
CA SER A 141 -26.16 -24.93 -5.53
C SER A 141 -25.31 -26.07 -4.96
N GLN A 142 -24.25 -26.48 -5.66
CA GLN A 142 -23.27 -27.42 -5.13
C GLN A 142 -22.54 -26.90 -3.87
N PHE A 143 -22.55 -25.59 -3.63
CA PHE A 143 -21.95 -24.94 -2.46
C PHE A 143 -22.97 -24.64 -1.36
N ASN A 144 -24.24 -25.03 -1.52
CA ASN A 144 -25.27 -24.78 -0.52
C ASN A 144 -24.94 -25.43 0.81
N GLY A 145 -25.15 -24.67 1.86
CA GLY A 145 -24.95 -25.14 3.22
C GLY A 145 -24.98 -24.01 4.23
N VAL A 146 -25.06 -24.43 5.49
CA VAL A 146 -24.82 -23.56 6.65
C VAL A 146 -23.42 -23.87 7.15
N TYR A 147 -22.63 -22.85 7.30
CA TYR A 147 -21.22 -22.91 7.70
C TYR A 147 -21.12 -22.30 9.10
N ASP A 148 -20.57 -23.03 10.03
CA ASP A 148 -20.33 -22.57 11.40
C ASP A 148 -18.84 -22.82 11.71
N ASN A 149 -18.03 -21.81 11.52
CA ASN A 149 -16.57 -21.90 11.64
C ASN A 149 -15.99 -23.11 10.89
N THR A 150 -16.55 -23.38 9.69
CA THR A 150 -16.29 -24.60 8.92
C THR A 150 -15.02 -24.41 8.08
N PRO A 151 -13.98 -25.26 8.24
CA PRO A 151 -12.82 -25.23 7.39
C PRO A 151 -13.19 -25.48 5.92
N THR A 152 -12.96 -24.50 5.06
CA THR A 152 -13.32 -24.53 3.65
C THR A 152 -12.10 -24.21 2.79
N VAL A 153 -11.90 -25.00 1.73
CA VAL A 153 -10.80 -24.76 0.78
C VAL A 153 -11.23 -23.73 -0.26
N MET A 154 -10.45 -22.68 -0.40
CA MET A 154 -10.69 -21.61 -1.39
C MET A 154 -10.20 -22.05 -2.77
N THR A 155 -11.00 -22.85 -3.45
CA THR A 155 -10.72 -23.32 -4.81
C THR A 155 -11.12 -22.28 -5.85
N GLU A 156 -10.59 -22.38 -7.08
CA GLU A 156 -10.88 -21.43 -8.16
C GLU A 156 -12.37 -21.38 -8.53
N ASP A 157 -13.05 -22.53 -8.48
CA ASP A 157 -14.48 -22.65 -8.75
C ASP A 157 -15.36 -22.12 -7.62
N PHE A 158 -14.86 -22.11 -6.37
CA PHE A 158 -15.54 -21.51 -5.24
C PHE A 158 -15.31 -20.00 -5.17
N LEU A 159 -14.05 -19.57 -5.09
CA LEU A 159 -13.72 -18.15 -4.92
C LEU A 159 -12.35 -17.78 -5.51
N MET A 160 -12.38 -16.95 -6.54
CA MET A 160 -11.24 -16.08 -6.90
C MET A 160 -11.59 -14.63 -6.57
N PHE A 161 -10.69 -13.95 -5.87
CA PHE A 161 -10.88 -12.57 -5.47
C PHE A 161 -9.57 -11.81 -5.61
N GLU A 162 -9.56 -10.80 -6.47
CA GLU A 162 -8.34 -10.03 -6.72
C GLU A 162 -8.59 -8.57 -7.08
N HIS A 163 -7.62 -7.74 -6.74
CA HIS A 163 -7.50 -6.34 -7.17
C HIS A 163 -6.23 -6.17 -8.01
N THR A 164 -6.10 -6.91 -9.11
CA THR A 164 -4.89 -6.87 -9.95
C THR A 164 -4.90 -5.77 -10.98
N ASP A 165 -6.08 -5.29 -11.37
CA ASP A 165 -6.25 -4.14 -12.26
C ASP A 165 -6.20 -2.80 -11.52
N GLY A 166 -6.13 -2.84 -10.21
CA GLY A 166 -5.99 -1.65 -9.38
C GLY A 166 -6.40 -1.86 -7.92
N LEU A 167 -5.43 -2.00 -7.04
CA LEU A 167 -5.55 -1.62 -5.65
C LEU A 167 -4.78 -0.30 -5.50
N ASN A 168 -5.43 0.80 -5.88
CA ASN A 168 -4.78 2.10 -5.88
C ASN A 168 -4.96 2.77 -4.53
N TYR A 169 -3.90 3.35 -4.00
CA TYR A 169 -3.94 4.26 -2.86
C TYR A 169 -3.60 5.66 -3.34
N VAL A 170 -4.57 6.56 -3.26
CA VAL A 170 -4.42 7.97 -3.64
C VAL A 170 -4.29 8.79 -2.38
N TYR A 171 -3.23 9.58 -2.25
CA TYR A 171 -2.91 10.24 -0.99
C TYR A 171 -2.34 11.64 -1.15
N VAL A 172 -2.42 12.40 -0.08
CA VAL A 172 -1.66 13.63 0.15
C VAL A 172 -0.72 13.43 1.32
N GLU A 173 0.46 14.04 1.27
CA GLU A 173 1.53 13.86 2.25
C GLU A 173 2.21 15.19 2.57
N ILE A 174 2.52 15.40 3.83
CA ILE A 174 3.48 16.42 4.26
C ILE A 174 4.79 15.67 4.54
N GLY A 175 5.85 16.06 3.86
CA GLY A 175 7.17 15.47 3.97
C GLY A 175 8.20 16.44 4.52
N ARG A 176 9.27 15.87 5.09
CA ARG A 176 10.47 16.58 5.49
C ARG A 176 11.67 15.92 4.86
N GLN A 177 12.60 16.74 4.35
CA GLN A 177 13.87 16.30 3.78
C GLN A 177 15.01 17.01 4.48
N ASP A 178 15.94 16.22 5.02
CA ASP A 178 17.16 16.70 5.67
C ASP A 178 18.39 16.17 4.97
N ASP A 179 19.37 17.05 4.75
CA ASP A 179 20.67 16.70 4.18
C ASP A 179 21.56 16.06 5.25
N ILE A 180 21.94 14.81 5.02
CA ILE A 180 22.81 14.02 5.88
C ILE A 180 24.20 13.78 5.25
N SER A 181 24.53 14.48 4.17
CA SER A 181 25.80 14.33 3.40
C SER A 181 27.04 14.45 4.27
N HIS A 182 26.97 15.26 5.33
CA HIS A 182 28.07 15.46 6.26
C HIS A 182 28.49 14.20 7.02
N ILE A 183 27.53 13.30 7.30
CA ILE A 183 27.81 12.04 7.99
C ILE A 183 28.74 11.17 7.14
N PHE A 184 28.68 11.34 5.82
CA PHE A 184 29.48 10.61 4.83
C PHE A 184 30.71 11.40 4.37
N GLY A 185 31.05 12.53 5.03
CA GLY A 185 32.19 13.37 4.65
C GLY A 185 32.03 14.12 3.33
N ILE A 186 30.80 14.18 2.78
CA ILE A 186 30.51 14.91 1.54
C ILE A 186 30.38 16.39 1.88
N ILE A 187 31.30 17.21 1.39
CA ILE A 187 31.35 18.65 1.64
C ILE A 187 30.65 19.42 0.51
N ASN A 188 30.85 18.97 -0.74
CA ASN A 188 30.25 19.62 -1.90
C ASN A 188 28.95 18.95 -2.30
N THR A 189 27.84 19.47 -1.78
CA THR A 189 26.49 18.96 -2.02
C THR A 189 25.90 19.37 -3.37
N ASP A 190 26.59 20.23 -4.15
CA ASP A 190 26.21 20.51 -5.55
C ASP A 190 26.42 19.31 -6.46
N LYS A 191 27.41 18.48 -6.15
CA LYS A 191 27.75 17.30 -6.97
C LYS A 191 27.08 16.03 -6.48
N LEU A 192 26.99 15.89 -5.18
CA LEU A 192 26.38 14.71 -4.54
C LEU A 192 25.76 15.12 -3.21
N GLN A 193 24.52 14.81 -3.04
CA GLN A 193 23.77 15.04 -1.81
C GLN A 193 23.09 13.74 -1.37
N ILE A 194 23.21 13.42 -0.09
CA ILE A 194 22.48 12.31 0.55
C ILE A 194 21.47 12.92 1.49
N ASN A 195 20.20 12.59 1.26
CA ASN A 195 19.07 13.09 2.06
C ASN A 195 18.35 11.97 2.75
N ILE A 196 17.83 12.26 3.93
CA ILE A 196 16.78 11.48 4.57
C ILE A 196 15.44 12.16 4.30
N ASN A 197 14.43 11.37 3.95
CA ASN A 197 13.08 11.86 3.71
C ASN A 197 12.13 11.16 4.69
N GLU A 198 11.33 11.95 5.38
CA GLU A 198 10.27 11.50 6.27
C GLU A 198 8.96 12.10 5.78
N GLY A 199 7.86 11.37 5.91
CA GLY A 199 6.57 11.86 5.47
C GLY A 199 5.43 11.26 6.27
N PHE A 200 4.37 12.04 6.39
CA PHE A 200 3.10 11.59 6.91
C PHE A 200 2.00 11.98 5.92
N GLY A 201 1.21 10.99 5.52
CA GLY A 201 0.15 11.17 4.53
C GLY A 201 -1.16 10.52 4.95
N ILE A 202 -2.22 11.00 4.33
CA ILE A 202 -3.56 10.44 4.41
C ILE A 202 -4.11 10.26 3.00
N GLY A 203 -4.82 9.19 2.77
CA GLY A 203 -5.36 8.90 1.45
C GLY A 203 -6.51 7.91 1.49
N GLY A 204 -7.03 7.61 0.31
CA GLY A 204 -8.13 6.69 0.11
C GLY A 204 -7.76 5.55 -0.82
N LEU A 205 -8.36 4.39 -0.57
CA LEU A 205 -8.29 3.24 -1.47
C LEU A 205 -9.28 3.41 -2.62
N TYR A 206 -8.79 3.20 -3.83
CA TYR A 206 -9.56 3.28 -5.07
C TYR A 206 -9.35 1.99 -5.89
N PRO A 207 -9.96 0.86 -5.43
CA PRO A 207 -9.78 -0.43 -6.05
C PRO A 207 -10.65 -0.64 -7.29
N LYS A 208 -10.22 -1.60 -8.10
CA LYS A 208 -11.04 -2.30 -9.09
C LYS A 208 -10.94 -3.78 -8.80
N THR A 209 -12.08 -4.40 -8.54
CA THR A 209 -12.17 -5.79 -8.08
C THR A 209 -12.58 -6.71 -9.21
N ASN A 210 -11.90 -7.84 -9.33
CA ASN A 210 -12.30 -8.98 -10.13
C ASN A 210 -12.60 -10.13 -9.18
N THR A 211 -13.80 -10.67 -9.28
CA THR A 211 -14.26 -11.77 -8.44
C THR A 211 -14.88 -12.85 -9.30
N THR A 212 -14.50 -14.10 -9.08
CA THR A 212 -15.28 -15.26 -9.49
C THR A 212 -15.76 -15.93 -8.22
N LEU A 213 -17.06 -15.93 -8.00
CA LEU A 213 -17.70 -16.48 -6.81
C LEU A 213 -18.66 -17.57 -7.23
N MET A 214 -18.38 -18.81 -6.81
CA MET A 214 -19.22 -20.00 -7.10
C MET A 214 -19.51 -20.14 -8.61
N GLY A 215 -18.45 -19.94 -9.43
CA GLY A 215 -18.53 -20.00 -10.89
C GLY A 215 -19.09 -18.74 -11.59
N GLN A 216 -19.55 -17.74 -10.84
CA GLN A 216 -20.07 -16.49 -11.37
C GLN A 216 -19.01 -15.39 -11.35
N THR A 217 -18.61 -14.90 -12.52
CA THR A 217 -17.60 -13.85 -12.65
C THR A 217 -18.24 -12.47 -12.63
N ARG A 218 -17.65 -11.56 -11.85
CA ARG A 218 -18.00 -10.16 -11.75
C ARG A 218 -16.75 -9.28 -11.85
N HIS A 219 -16.86 -8.21 -12.63
CA HIS A 219 -15.85 -7.17 -12.74
C HIS A 219 -16.47 -5.85 -12.28
N ASP A 220 -15.95 -5.30 -11.20
CA ASP A 220 -16.43 -4.00 -10.70
C ASP A 220 -15.71 -2.85 -11.41
N ALA A 221 -16.37 -1.69 -11.45
CA ALA A 221 -15.74 -0.44 -11.82
C ALA A 221 -14.87 0.08 -10.66
N PHE A 222 -13.98 1.02 -10.93
CA PHE A 222 -13.26 1.71 -9.87
C PHE A 222 -14.22 2.44 -8.93
N HIS A 223 -13.98 2.31 -7.63
CA HIS A 223 -14.79 2.98 -6.60
C HIS A 223 -13.95 3.30 -5.36
N VAL A 224 -14.38 4.28 -4.58
CA VAL A 224 -13.74 4.58 -3.28
C VAL A 224 -14.14 3.49 -2.28
N SER A 225 -13.16 2.87 -1.64
CA SER A 225 -13.40 1.69 -0.78
C SER A 225 -12.94 1.86 0.67
N GLY A 226 -12.14 2.88 1.00
CA GLY A 226 -11.65 3.09 2.37
C GLY A 226 -10.66 4.24 2.46
N PHE A 227 -10.30 4.59 3.72
CA PHE A 227 -9.37 5.67 4.07
C PHE A 227 -8.30 5.16 5.02
#